data_a779e54f923ccc779ffd328de5044ca1
#
_entry.id   a779e54f923ccc779ffd328de5044ca1
#
_cell.length_a   1.000
_cell.length_b   1.000
_cell.length_c   1.000
_cell.angle_alpha   90.00
_cell.angle_beta   90.00
_cell.angle_gamma   90.00
#
_symmetry.space_group_name_H-M   'P 1'
#
loop_
_entity.id
_entity.type
_entity.pdbx_description
1 polymer ?
#
loop_
_entity_poly.entity_id
_entity_poly.type
_entity_poly.pdbx_seq_one_letter_code
_entity_poly.pdbx_strand_id
1 'polypeptide(L)'
;EFAANPQAVTSLDVGGDAHIAPLGSCEFAEDSRKIGTSFPILADYSIFPVGNRLIYATHGHVYNTAHLPPLCPGDILLHGHTHVPAWEPFGEENLYLNPGSVSIPKNGSARGYLTLEDGVFQWKTLSGDVYHTLTL
;
A
#
# COMPACT_ATOMS: atom_id res chain seq x y z
N GLU A 1 -17.31 4.37 3.03
CA GLU A 1 -17.31 2.92 2.69
C GLU A 1 -16.31 2.15 3.52
N PHE A 2 -15.09 2.65 3.67
CA PHE A 2 -14.05 1.98 4.46
C PHE A 2 -14.47 1.77 5.92
N ALA A 3 -15.06 2.75 6.52
CA ALA A 3 -15.54 2.66 7.90
C ALA A 3 -16.67 1.63 8.09
N ALA A 4 -17.38 1.29 7.02
CA ALA A 4 -18.46 0.32 7.04
C ALA A 4 -18.00 -1.11 6.72
N ASN A 5 -16.83 -1.28 6.08
CA ASN A 5 -16.30 -2.58 5.70
C ASN A 5 -14.79 -2.67 5.99
N PRO A 6 -14.40 -3.10 7.19
CA PRO A 6 -12.99 -3.22 7.57
C PRO A 6 -12.17 -4.16 6.67
N GLN A 7 -12.81 -5.14 6.03
CA GLN A 7 -12.13 -6.05 5.11
C GLN A 7 -11.77 -5.38 3.78
N ALA A 8 -12.58 -4.44 3.33
CA ALA A 8 -12.26 -3.65 2.14
C ALA A 8 -11.09 -2.70 2.37
N VAL A 9 -10.89 -2.28 3.61
CA VAL A 9 -9.77 -1.39 4.00
C VAL A 9 -8.44 -2.09 3.88
N THR A 10 -8.35 -3.36 4.22
CA THR A 10 -7.08 -4.11 4.17
C THR A 10 -6.57 -4.34 2.75
N SER A 11 -7.40 -4.18 1.76
CA SER A 11 -7.02 -4.42 0.36
C SER A 11 -6.61 -3.18 -0.42
N LEU A 12 -6.74 -1.98 0.13
CA LEU A 12 -6.70 -0.79 -0.72
C LEU A 12 -5.75 0.30 -0.33
N ASP A 13 -5.33 0.40 0.92
CA ASP A 13 -4.80 1.67 1.34
C ASP A 13 -3.48 1.65 2.05
N VAL A 14 -2.54 1.20 1.32
CA VAL A 14 -1.13 1.58 1.51
C VAL A 14 -0.73 2.72 0.57
N GLY A 15 -1.70 3.40 -0.01
CA GLY A 15 -1.46 4.62 -0.80
C GLY A 15 -0.82 5.70 0.03
N GLY A 16 -0.11 6.59 -0.62
CA GLY A 16 0.65 7.64 0.03
C GLY A 16 -0.13 8.56 0.95
N ASP A 17 -1.45 8.55 0.89
CA ASP A 17 -2.33 9.26 1.80
C ASP A 17 -2.90 8.29 2.81
N ALA A 18 -2.16 8.04 3.65
CA ALA A 18 -2.21 7.14 4.75
C ALA A 18 -3.41 7.22 5.70
N HIS A 19 -4.30 8.10 5.47
CA HIS A 19 -5.45 8.34 6.34
C HIS A 19 -6.39 7.17 6.46
N ILE A 20 -6.22 6.16 5.61
CA ILE A 20 -7.15 5.06 5.46
C ILE A 20 -6.49 3.72 5.67
N ALA A 21 -5.18 3.68 5.83
CA ALA A 21 -4.49 2.43 6.05
C ALA A 21 -4.88 1.85 7.41
N PRO A 22 -5.43 0.65 7.46
CA PRO A 22 -5.61 -0.07 8.72
C PRO A 22 -4.28 -0.49 9.32
N LEU A 23 -3.22 -0.16 8.62
CA LEU A 23 -1.86 -0.48 8.90
C LEU A 23 -1.27 0.63 9.74
N GLY A 24 -1.43 0.49 11.03
CA GLY A 24 -1.01 1.50 11.97
C GLY A 24 0.44 1.44 12.27
N SER A 25 1.03 2.54 12.06
CA SER A 25 2.19 2.97 12.83
C SER A 25 1.76 3.78 14.03
N CYS A 26 2.68 4.05 14.93
CA CYS A 26 2.44 4.98 16.03
C CYS A 26 1.98 6.35 15.53
N GLU A 27 2.50 6.80 14.41
CA GLU A 27 2.14 8.05 13.74
C GLU A 27 0.70 8.01 13.24
N PHE A 28 0.27 6.92 12.64
CA PHE A 28 -1.10 6.70 12.22
C PHE A 28 -2.07 6.51 13.37
N ALA A 29 -1.68 5.83 14.40
CA ALA A 29 -2.51 5.69 15.60
C ALA A 29 -2.77 7.06 16.24
N GLU A 30 -1.84 7.99 16.11
CA GLU A 30 -2.01 9.38 16.55
C GLU A 30 -2.90 10.16 15.61
N ASP A 31 -2.73 10.01 14.31
CA ASP A 31 -3.55 10.65 13.28
C ASP A 31 -4.95 10.05 13.22
N SER A 32 -5.13 8.76 13.39
CA SER A 32 -6.45 8.14 13.44
C SER A 32 -7.29 8.63 14.60
N ARG A 33 -6.67 8.99 15.73
CA ARG A 33 -7.33 9.66 16.85
C ARG A 33 -7.75 11.09 16.52
N LYS A 34 -6.97 11.78 15.69
CA LYS A 34 -7.28 13.15 15.22
C LYS A 34 -8.35 13.15 14.13
N ILE A 35 -8.36 12.16 13.28
CA ILE A 35 -9.27 12.04 12.13
C ILE A 35 -10.58 11.35 12.51
N GLY A 36 -10.61 10.63 13.63
CA GLY A 36 -11.81 9.95 14.13
C GLY A 36 -12.21 8.75 13.27
N THR A 37 -11.25 7.89 12.91
CA THR A 37 -11.54 6.63 12.23
C THR A 37 -12.47 5.77 13.07
N SER A 38 -13.43 5.11 12.44
CA SER A 38 -14.39 4.23 13.12
C SER A 38 -13.83 2.83 13.45
N PHE A 39 -12.58 2.59 13.14
CA PHE A 39 -11.88 1.34 13.40
C PHE A 39 -10.48 1.61 13.95
N PRO A 40 -9.94 0.72 14.80
CA PRO A 40 -8.60 0.88 15.32
C PRO A 40 -7.54 0.52 14.27
N ILE A 41 -6.42 1.22 14.31
CA ILE A 41 -5.20 0.84 13.60
C ILE A 41 -4.36 0.04 14.60
N LEU A 42 -4.08 -1.23 14.31
CA LEU A 42 -3.56 -2.19 15.29
C LEU A 42 -2.12 -2.63 15.03
N ALA A 43 -1.57 -2.37 13.84
CA ALA A 43 -0.25 -2.87 13.45
C ALA A 43 0.44 -1.95 12.44
N ASP A 44 1.78 -2.04 12.39
CA ASP A 44 2.59 -1.30 11.42
C ASP A 44 2.58 -1.91 10.02
N TYR A 45 2.11 -3.14 9.88
CA TYR A 45 1.93 -3.82 8.59
C TYR A 45 0.82 -4.86 8.65
N SER A 46 0.28 -5.22 7.49
CA SER A 46 -0.58 -6.38 7.28
C SER A 46 0.03 -7.33 6.28
N ILE A 47 -0.29 -8.62 6.42
CA ILE A 47 0.17 -9.65 5.49
C ILE A 47 -1.04 -10.33 4.89
N PHE A 48 -1.01 -10.50 3.57
CA PHE A 48 -2.03 -11.28 2.88
C PHE A 48 -1.46 -12.04 1.68
N PRO A 49 -1.98 -13.24 1.36
CA PRO A 49 -1.48 -14.04 0.27
C PRO A 49 -1.97 -13.56 -1.09
N VAL A 50 -1.13 -13.72 -2.11
CA VAL A 50 -1.49 -13.61 -3.52
C VAL A 50 -0.74 -14.68 -4.32
N GLY A 51 -1.47 -15.64 -4.88
CA GLY A 51 -0.83 -16.82 -5.48
C GLY A 51 0.02 -17.57 -4.45
N ASN A 52 1.30 -17.73 -4.77
CA ASN A 52 2.29 -18.37 -3.89
C ASN A 52 3.19 -17.37 -3.15
N ARG A 53 2.86 -16.08 -3.17
CA ARG A 53 3.61 -15.00 -2.53
C ARG A 53 2.83 -14.38 -1.39
N LEU A 54 3.53 -13.75 -0.45
CA LEU A 54 2.92 -12.89 0.56
C LEU A 54 3.13 -11.42 0.20
N ILE A 55 2.11 -10.63 0.42
CA ILE A 55 2.20 -9.17 0.36
C ILE A 55 2.31 -8.63 1.78
N TYR A 56 3.38 -7.91 2.04
CA TYR A 56 3.57 -7.12 3.24
C TYR A 56 3.18 -5.68 2.92
N ALA A 57 2.00 -5.31 3.36
CA ALA A 57 1.47 -3.97 3.14
C ALA A 57 1.70 -3.11 4.38
N THR A 58 2.35 -1.96 4.18
CA THR A 58 2.70 -1.00 5.25
C THR A 58 2.57 0.43 4.75
N HIS A 59 2.62 1.41 5.65
CA HIS A 59 2.69 2.80 5.24
C HIS A 59 4.02 3.17 4.56
N GLY A 60 5.14 2.73 5.09
CA GLY A 60 6.47 2.99 4.53
C GLY A 60 7.38 3.87 5.39
N HIS A 61 6.91 4.42 6.51
CA HIS A 61 7.75 5.24 7.40
C HIS A 61 8.54 4.39 8.40
N VAL A 62 8.04 3.23 8.82
CA VAL A 62 8.75 2.25 9.65
C VAL A 62 9.39 1.20 8.76
N TYR A 63 8.58 0.45 8.03
CA TYR A 63 9.04 -0.56 7.09
C TYR A 63 9.01 -0.05 5.66
N ASN A 64 10.13 -0.19 4.96
CA ASN A 64 10.34 0.25 3.59
C ASN A 64 11.51 -0.53 2.96
N THR A 65 11.96 -0.16 1.78
CA THR A 65 13.07 -0.84 1.09
C THR A 65 14.44 -0.71 1.80
N ALA A 66 14.60 0.27 2.70
CA ALA A 66 15.81 0.43 3.52
C ALA A 66 15.69 -0.28 4.88
N HIS A 67 14.48 -0.53 5.36
CA HIS A 67 14.19 -1.21 6.62
C HIS A 67 13.07 -2.21 6.39
N LEU A 68 13.44 -3.41 5.98
CA LEU A 68 12.51 -4.45 5.54
C LEU A 68 11.74 -5.08 6.70
N PRO A 69 10.46 -5.42 6.52
CA PRO A 69 9.77 -6.39 7.36
C PRO A 69 10.36 -7.80 7.11
N PRO A 70 9.94 -8.82 7.86
CA PRO A 70 10.47 -10.18 7.72
C PRO A 70 10.00 -10.87 6.43
N LEU A 71 10.44 -10.35 5.28
CA LEU A 71 10.16 -10.89 3.95
C LEU A 71 10.96 -12.17 3.69
N CYS A 72 10.34 -13.12 3.00
CA CYS A 72 11.02 -14.23 2.34
C CYS A 72 11.30 -13.89 0.87
N PRO A 73 12.24 -14.63 0.20
CA PRO A 73 12.40 -14.52 -1.24
C PRO A 73 11.08 -14.73 -1.98
N GLY A 74 10.77 -13.86 -2.93
CA GLY A 74 9.52 -13.88 -3.68
C GLY A 74 8.39 -13.05 -3.08
N ASP A 75 8.46 -12.63 -1.82
CA ASP A 75 7.44 -11.80 -1.20
C ASP A 75 7.41 -10.38 -1.79
N ILE A 76 6.28 -9.72 -1.57
CA ILE A 76 6.01 -8.39 -2.11
C ILE A 76 5.94 -7.39 -0.96
N LEU A 77 6.73 -6.33 -1.05
CA LEU A 77 6.62 -5.16 -0.20
C LEU A 77 5.75 -4.10 -0.87
N LEU A 78 4.60 -3.83 -0.28
CA LEU A 78 3.69 -2.79 -0.75
C LEU A 78 3.65 -1.65 0.27
N HIS A 79 4.12 -0.47 -0.12
CA HIS A 79 4.04 0.69 0.75
C HIS A 79 3.88 2.02 -0.01
N GLY A 80 3.29 3.00 0.63
CA GLY A 80 3.13 4.35 0.13
C GLY A 80 4.24 5.31 0.61
N HIS A 81 3.89 6.32 1.40
CA HIS A 81 4.74 7.31 2.06
C HIS A 81 5.53 8.24 1.12
N THR A 82 6.16 7.72 0.09
CA THR A 82 6.95 8.52 -0.87
C THR A 82 6.09 9.40 -1.78
N HIS A 83 4.82 9.02 -1.97
CA HIS A 83 3.87 9.64 -2.91
C HIS A 83 4.27 9.50 -4.39
N VAL A 84 5.15 8.54 -4.69
CA VAL A 84 5.62 8.24 -6.04
C VAL A 84 5.27 6.80 -6.36
N PRO A 85 4.54 6.52 -7.45
CA PRO A 85 4.23 5.15 -7.83
C PRO A 85 5.51 4.38 -8.18
N ALA A 86 5.55 3.09 -7.83
CA ALA A 86 6.69 2.22 -8.10
C ALA A 86 6.25 0.77 -8.32
N TRP A 87 7.05 0.04 -9.11
CA TRP A 87 6.91 -1.39 -9.42
C TRP A 87 8.29 -1.99 -9.73
N GLU A 88 9.12 -2.10 -8.73
CA GLU A 88 10.54 -2.38 -8.86
C GLU A 88 10.92 -3.73 -8.25
N PRO A 89 11.74 -4.54 -8.92
CA PRO A 89 12.34 -5.69 -8.28
C PRO A 89 13.39 -5.23 -7.25
N PHE A 90 13.52 -5.98 -6.16
CA PHE A 90 14.60 -5.77 -5.20
C PHE A 90 14.99 -7.08 -4.51
N GLY A 91 16.16 -7.12 -3.86
CA GLY A 91 16.67 -8.34 -3.25
C GLY A 91 16.87 -9.45 -4.28
N GLU A 92 16.60 -10.68 -3.89
CA GLU A 92 16.80 -11.84 -4.77
C GLU A 92 15.62 -12.05 -5.74
N GLU A 93 14.38 -12.01 -5.25
CA GLU A 93 13.19 -12.26 -6.05
C GLU A 93 11.99 -11.40 -5.61
N ASN A 94 12.21 -10.42 -4.74
CA ASN A 94 11.16 -9.60 -4.17
C ASN A 94 10.71 -8.49 -5.12
N LEU A 95 9.49 -7.99 -4.89
CA LEU A 95 8.95 -6.83 -5.59
C LEU A 95 8.61 -5.73 -4.59
N TYR A 96 8.98 -4.52 -4.93
CA TYR A 96 8.51 -3.31 -4.27
C TYR A 96 7.41 -2.67 -5.11
N LEU A 97 6.26 -2.45 -4.50
CA LEU A 97 5.12 -1.79 -5.13
C LEU A 97 4.72 -0.57 -4.32
N ASN A 98 4.42 0.53 -5.02
CA ASN A 98 3.89 1.74 -4.42
C ASN A 98 2.72 2.25 -5.27
N PRO A 99 1.54 2.46 -4.70
CA PRO A 99 0.39 2.95 -5.44
C PRO A 99 0.49 4.42 -5.89
N GLY A 100 1.45 5.17 -5.36
CA GLY A 100 1.51 6.61 -5.55
C GLY A 100 0.70 7.38 -4.52
N SER A 101 -0.02 8.41 -4.93
CA SER A 101 -0.84 9.23 -4.04
C SER A 101 -2.14 9.68 -4.70
N VAL A 102 -3.23 9.63 -3.94
CA VAL A 102 -4.55 10.15 -4.36
C VAL A 102 -4.64 11.67 -4.17
N SER A 103 -3.94 12.25 -3.19
CA SER A 103 -4.06 13.67 -2.84
C SER A 103 -2.83 14.51 -3.20
N ILE A 104 -1.61 14.00 -2.94
CA ILE A 104 -0.37 14.77 -3.05
C ILE A 104 0.69 14.01 -3.85
N PRO A 105 0.45 13.74 -5.15
CA PRO A 105 1.45 13.05 -5.97
C PRO A 105 2.73 13.87 -6.09
N LYS A 106 3.85 13.17 -6.16
CA LYS A 106 5.19 13.77 -6.31
C LYS A 106 5.83 13.36 -7.64
N ASN A 107 6.92 14.01 -8.00
CA ASN A 107 7.71 13.73 -9.21
C ASN A 107 6.89 13.75 -10.51
N GLY A 108 5.84 14.57 -10.57
CA GLY A 108 4.99 14.67 -11.77
C GLY A 108 4.08 13.46 -11.99
N SER A 109 3.96 12.55 -11.02
CA SER A 109 3.05 11.42 -11.13
C SER A 109 1.57 11.86 -11.07
N ALA A 110 0.70 11.05 -11.67
CA ALA A 110 -0.74 11.29 -11.61
C ALA A 110 -1.29 11.01 -10.20
N ARG A 111 -2.40 11.64 -9.88
CA ARG A 111 -3.25 11.20 -8.76
C ARG A 111 -3.82 9.83 -9.11
N GLY A 112 -3.59 8.84 -8.25
CA GLY A 112 -3.95 7.49 -8.60
C GLY A 112 -3.99 6.53 -7.42
N TYR A 113 -4.30 5.30 -7.75
CA TYR A 113 -4.41 4.18 -6.83
C TYR A 113 -4.00 2.87 -7.50
N LEU A 114 -3.82 1.84 -6.69
CA LEU A 114 -3.49 0.49 -7.13
C LEU A 114 -4.67 -0.44 -6.89
N THR A 115 -4.96 -1.32 -7.84
CA THR A 115 -5.87 -2.45 -7.65
C THR A 115 -5.13 -3.77 -7.84
N LEU A 116 -5.60 -4.80 -7.14
CA LEU A 116 -5.17 -6.18 -7.32
C LEU A 116 -6.40 -7.05 -7.58
N GLU A 117 -6.42 -7.75 -8.70
CA GLU A 117 -7.48 -8.68 -9.08
C GLU A 117 -6.84 -9.85 -9.83
N ASP A 118 -7.10 -11.07 -9.40
CA ASP A 118 -6.60 -12.32 -10.01
C ASP A 118 -5.09 -12.34 -10.28
N GLY A 119 -4.28 -11.81 -9.34
CA GLY A 119 -2.83 -11.72 -9.47
C GLY A 119 -2.34 -10.60 -10.40
N VAL A 120 -3.23 -9.74 -10.85
CA VAL A 120 -2.89 -8.59 -11.71
C VAL A 120 -2.98 -7.30 -10.92
N PHE A 121 -1.85 -6.60 -10.80
CA PHE A 121 -1.78 -5.26 -10.26
C PHE A 121 -2.00 -4.24 -11.38
N GLN A 122 -2.84 -3.25 -11.13
CA GLN A 122 -3.07 -2.15 -12.05
C GLN A 122 -2.99 -0.80 -11.34
N TRP A 123 -2.08 0.05 -11.78
CA TRP A 123 -2.00 1.45 -11.37
C TRP A 123 -2.98 2.26 -12.22
N LYS A 124 -3.87 2.95 -11.55
CA LYS A 124 -4.98 3.69 -12.18
C LYS A 124 -4.97 5.15 -11.73
N THR A 125 -5.32 6.03 -12.65
CA THR A 125 -5.66 7.41 -12.30
C THR A 125 -6.98 7.48 -11.53
N LEU A 126 -7.32 8.61 -10.94
CA LEU A 126 -8.64 8.78 -10.30
C LEU A 126 -9.81 8.74 -11.28
N SER A 127 -9.57 8.95 -12.59
CA SER A 127 -10.57 8.72 -13.64
C SER A 127 -10.77 7.24 -13.98
N GLY A 128 -9.91 6.36 -13.47
CA GLY A 128 -9.96 4.91 -13.73
C GLY A 128 -9.09 4.44 -14.89
N ASP A 129 -8.36 5.34 -15.54
CA ASP A 129 -7.46 4.98 -16.63
C ASP A 129 -6.25 4.21 -16.11
N VAL A 130 -6.01 3.02 -16.65
CA VAL A 130 -4.85 2.19 -16.31
C VAL A 130 -3.61 2.75 -17.01
N TYR A 131 -2.57 3.09 -16.25
CA TYR A 131 -1.30 3.57 -16.80
C TYR A 131 -0.13 2.59 -16.62
N HIS A 132 -0.28 1.60 -15.74
CA HIS A 132 0.68 0.50 -15.61
C HIS A 132 -0.02 -0.77 -15.15
N THR A 133 0.49 -1.94 -15.60
CA THR A 133 -0.01 -3.27 -15.23
C THR A 133 1.16 -4.19 -14.94
N LEU A 134 1.07 -4.96 -13.86
CA LEU A 134 2.02 -6.00 -13.50
C LEU A 134 1.26 -7.27 -13.15
N THR A 135 1.61 -8.37 -13.80
CA THR A 135 1.06 -9.71 -13.53
C THR A 135 2.10 -10.53 -12.78
N LEU A 136 1.64 -11.21 -11.72
CA LEU A 136 2.48 -12.11 -10.92
C LEU A 136 2.69 -13.47 -11.57
#